data_e1de126a1902b7d1a3a3e90afd006edb
#
_entry.id   e1de126a1902b7d1a3a3e90afd006edb
#
_cell.length_a   1.000
_cell.length_b   1.000
_cell.length_c   1.000
_cell.angle_alpha   90.00
_cell.angle_beta   90.00
_cell.angle_gamma   90.00
#
_symmetry.space_group_name_H-M   'P 1'
#
loop_
_entity.id
_entity.type
_entity.pdbx_description
1 polymer ?
#
loop_
_entity_poly.entity_id
_entity_poly.type
_entity_poly.pdbx_seq_one_letter_code
_entity_poly.pdbx_strand_id
1 'polypeptide(L)'
;MLAVPDAPAAAAWYRDALGAEELWNLGSVIGLSIAGAPVFLGEPSNNGWDYPARLGMPSVRVEVFCDDPDAFIGRAVAAGATGRTYPVRLHDMPWGPHRQGSFADPFGHLWFVGDRSPLQQFVPPK
;
A
#
# COMPACT_ATOMS: atom_id res chain seq x y z
N MET A 1 -8.94 -2.33 6.35
CA MET A 1 -7.98 -2.34 7.47
C MET A 1 -6.89 -3.35 7.19
N LEU A 2 -5.64 -3.00 7.40
CA LEU A 2 -4.50 -3.89 7.25
C LEU A 2 -4.13 -4.49 8.61
N ALA A 3 -4.02 -5.81 8.67
CA ALA A 3 -3.55 -6.49 9.88
C ALA A 3 -2.05 -6.32 10.03
N VAL A 4 -1.59 -5.91 11.21
CA VAL A 4 -0.18 -5.71 11.52
C VAL A 4 0.11 -6.24 12.93
N PRO A 5 1.36 -6.70 13.21
CA PRO A 5 1.67 -7.25 14.53
C PRO A 5 1.69 -6.21 15.65
N ASP A 6 2.08 -4.97 15.34
CA ASP A 6 2.24 -3.86 16.28
C ASP A 6 1.83 -2.59 15.55
N ALA A 7 0.67 -2.04 15.88
CA ALA A 7 0.11 -0.91 15.16
C ALA A 7 0.98 0.36 15.26
N PRO A 8 1.51 0.76 16.43
CA PRO A 8 2.41 1.92 16.49
C PRO A 8 3.69 1.75 15.66
N ALA A 9 4.33 0.58 15.70
CA ALA A 9 5.54 0.31 14.90
C ALA A 9 5.22 0.31 13.41
N ALA A 10 4.10 -0.29 13.01
CA ALA A 10 3.66 -0.28 11.62
C ALA A 10 3.34 1.13 11.13
N ALA A 11 2.65 1.93 11.94
CA ALA A 11 2.36 3.33 11.60
C ALA A 11 3.63 4.13 11.36
N ALA A 12 4.65 3.94 12.20
CA ALA A 12 5.96 4.57 12.01
C ALA A 12 6.60 4.15 10.69
N TRP A 13 6.54 2.87 10.34
CA TRP A 13 7.09 2.38 9.07
C TRP A 13 6.35 3.01 7.87
N TYR A 14 5.02 2.99 7.88
CA TYR A 14 4.25 3.58 6.77
C TYR A 14 4.47 5.08 6.64
N ARG A 15 4.68 5.77 7.78
CA ARG A 15 5.02 7.19 7.77
C ARG A 15 6.35 7.44 7.06
N ASP A 16 7.38 6.66 7.40
CA ASP A 16 8.71 6.80 6.81
C ASP A 16 8.75 6.31 5.36
N ALA A 17 8.14 5.17 5.08
CA ALA A 17 8.21 4.50 3.78
C ALA A 17 7.27 5.09 2.74
N LEU A 18 6.04 5.45 3.12
CA LEU A 18 4.98 5.85 2.20
C LEU A 18 4.50 7.30 2.42
N GLY A 19 5.10 8.04 3.35
CA GLY A 19 4.67 9.38 3.65
C GLY A 19 3.30 9.44 4.34
N ALA A 20 2.91 8.39 5.04
CA ALA A 20 1.64 8.34 5.73
C ALA A 20 1.50 9.43 6.79
N GLU A 21 0.29 9.96 6.94
CA GLU A 21 -0.06 10.91 7.98
C GLU A 21 -1.04 10.25 8.96
N GLU A 22 -0.86 10.46 10.25
CA GLU A 22 -1.77 9.91 11.25
C GLU A 22 -3.06 10.72 11.28
N LEU A 23 -4.20 10.01 11.18
CA LEU A 23 -5.52 10.62 11.32
C LEU A 23 -6.02 10.52 12.77
N TRP A 24 -5.83 9.36 13.37
CA TRP A 24 -6.17 9.10 14.76
C TRP A 24 -5.44 7.85 15.25
N ASN A 25 -5.34 7.70 16.58
CA ASN A 25 -4.58 6.62 17.21
C ASN A 25 -5.32 6.11 18.45
N LEU A 26 -5.74 4.85 18.40
CA LEU A 26 -6.38 4.14 19.51
C LEU A 26 -5.46 3.07 20.13
N GLY A 27 -4.17 3.11 19.83
CA GLY A 27 -3.19 2.14 20.31
C GLY A 27 -3.10 0.92 19.40
N SER A 28 -4.03 -0.02 19.52
CA SER A 28 -4.05 -1.25 18.71
C SER A 28 -4.70 -1.05 17.33
N VAL A 29 -5.35 0.07 17.11
CA VAL A 29 -5.93 0.47 15.82
C VAL A 29 -5.53 1.90 15.54
N ILE A 30 -4.97 2.15 14.36
CA ILE A 30 -4.48 3.47 13.96
C ILE A 30 -5.00 3.80 12.57
N GLY A 31 -5.56 4.98 12.41
CA GLY A 31 -5.99 5.51 11.12
C GLY A 31 -4.90 6.36 10.50
N LEU A 32 -4.54 6.05 9.25
CA LEU A 32 -3.56 6.78 8.46
C LEU A 32 -4.18 7.33 7.20
N SER A 33 -3.58 8.38 6.66
CA SER A 33 -3.78 8.81 5.28
C SER A 33 -2.55 8.43 4.48
N ILE A 34 -2.73 7.65 3.42
CA ILE A 34 -1.66 7.23 2.52
C ILE A 34 -2.07 7.63 1.09
N ALA A 35 -1.22 8.40 0.42
CA ALA A 35 -1.49 8.89 -0.93
C ALA A 35 -2.87 9.58 -1.04
N GLY A 36 -3.28 10.29 0.01
CA GLY A 36 -4.54 11.02 0.05
C GLY A 36 -5.78 10.21 0.40
N ALA A 37 -5.62 8.91 0.75
CA ALA A 37 -6.73 8.03 1.08
C ALA A 37 -6.59 7.47 2.51
N PRO A 38 -7.70 7.31 3.26
CA PRO A 38 -7.63 6.71 4.58
C PRO A 38 -7.33 5.21 4.48
N VAL A 39 -6.38 4.75 5.29
CA VAL A 39 -6.01 3.34 5.44
C VAL A 39 -5.85 3.05 6.92
N PHE A 40 -6.56 2.09 7.44
CA PHE A 40 -6.53 1.77 8.86
C PHE A 40 -5.67 0.54 9.11
N LEU A 41 -4.92 0.57 10.23
CA LEU A 41 -4.12 -0.54 10.73
C LEU A 41 -4.79 -1.13 11.95
N GLY A 42 -4.71 -2.44 12.14
CA GLY A 42 -5.24 -3.10 13.33
C GLY A 42 -4.44 -4.33 13.71
N GLU A 43 -4.30 -4.54 15.03
CA GLU A 43 -3.71 -5.76 15.58
C GLU A 43 -4.79 -6.84 15.64
N PRO A 44 -4.50 -8.07 15.16
CA PRO A 44 -5.53 -9.10 14.98
C PRO A 44 -6.25 -9.57 16.24
N SER A 45 -5.56 -9.74 17.35
CA SER A 45 -6.16 -10.10 18.68
C SER A 45 -7.17 -11.25 18.64
N ASN A 46 -6.87 -12.33 17.89
CA ASN A 46 -7.73 -13.53 17.77
C ASN A 46 -9.13 -13.27 17.19
N ASN A 47 -9.29 -12.25 16.35
CA ASN A 47 -10.57 -11.89 15.75
C ASN A 47 -10.83 -12.58 14.39
N GLY A 48 -10.19 -13.71 14.12
CA GLY A 48 -10.43 -14.48 12.90
C GLY A 48 -9.69 -13.96 11.67
N TRP A 49 -8.67 -13.14 11.86
CA TRP A 49 -7.82 -12.63 10.79
C TRP A 49 -6.37 -12.45 11.29
N ASP A 50 -5.42 -12.31 10.37
CA ASP A 50 -4.02 -12.12 10.73
C ASP A 50 -3.27 -11.41 9.59
N TYR A 51 -2.01 -11.04 9.83
CA TYR A 51 -1.20 -10.38 8.81
C TYR A 51 -0.51 -11.41 7.90
N PRO A 52 -0.28 -11.03 6.62
CA PRO A 52 0.19 -11.99 5.60
C PRO A 52 1.52 -12.67 5.92
N ALA A 53 2.47 -11.96 6.54
CA ALA A 53 3.76 -12.56 6.87
C ALA A 53 3.62 -13.75 7.84
N ARG A 54 2.61 -13.73 8.72
CA ARG A 54 2.32 -14.83 9.62
C ARG A 54 1.51 -15.93 8.95
N LEU A 55 0.58 -15.58 8.04
CA LEU A 55 -0.23 -16.55 7.30
C LEU A 55 0.53 -17.21 6.15
N GLY A 56 1.63 -16.60 5.70
CA GLY A 56 2.45 -17.08 4.61
C GLY A 56 2.13 -16.50 3.25
N MET A 57 0.98 -15.83 3.07
CA MET A 57 0.56 -15.27 1.79
C MET A 57 -0.54 -14.22 2.01
N PRO A 58 -0.54 -13.10 1.25
CA PRO A 58 -1.68 -12.18 1.24
C PRO A 58 -2.82 -12.73 0.39
N SER A 59 -4.06 -12.42 0.79
CA SER A 59 -5.27 -12.73 0.00
C SER A 59 -5.80 -11.50 -0.75
N VAL A 60 -5.28 -10.31 -0.44
CA VAL A 60 -5.66 -9.03 -1.03
C VAL A 60 -4.39 -8.26 -1.33
N ARG A 61 -4.41 -7.47 -2.39
CA ARG A 61 -3.37 -6.48 -2.67
C ARG A 61 -3.94 -5.07 -2.56
N VAL A 62 -3.12 -4.16 -2.07
CA VAL A 62 -3.46 -2.73 -2.03
C VAL A 62 -2.99 -2.11 -3.33
N GLU A 63 -3.83 -1.33 -3.99
CA GLU A 63 -3.45 -0.60 -5.18
C GLU A 63 -3.41 0.90 -4.89
N VAL A 64 -2.30 1.52 -5.29
CA VAL A 64 -2.06 2.96 -5.14
C VAL A 64 -1.86 3.56 -6.52
N PHE A 65 -2.51 4.68 -6.78
CA PHE A 65 -2.33 5.44 -8.02
C PHE A 65 -1.71 6.78 -7.69
N CYS A 66 -0.58 7.08 -8.32
CA CYS A 66 0.19 8.29 -8.04
C CYS A 66 0.90 8.79 -9.30
N ASP A 67 1.49 9.99 -9.21
CA ASP A 67 2.13 10.62 -10.36
C ASP A 67 3.49 9.99 -10.70
N ASP A 68 4.22 9.50 -9.70
CA ASP A 68 5.53 8.88 -9.88
C ASP A 68 5.63 7.54 -9.15
N PRO A 69 5.17 6.45 -9.78
CA PRO A 69 5.22 5.12 -9.17
C PRO A 69 6.64 4.66 -8.80
N ASP A 70 7.65 4.97 -9.62
CA ASP A 70 9.03 4.59 -9.31
C ASP A 70 9.55 5.26 -8.03
N ALA A 71 9.27 6.54 -7.85
CA ALA A 71 9.67 7.24 -6.64
C ALA A 71 8.95 6.71 -5.40
N PHE A 72 7.65 6.39 -5.52
CA PHE A 72 6.86 5.82 -4.43
C PHE A 72 7.44 4.48 -3.98
N ILE A 73 7.69 3.57 -4.93
CA ILE A 73 8.25 2.25 -4.63
C ILE A 73 9.69 2.37 -4.12
N GLY A 74 10.49 3.23 -4.73
CA GLY A 74 11.89 3.46 -4.32
C GLY A 74 12.01 3.90 -2.87
N ARG A 75 11.12 4.78 -2.41
CA ARG A 75 11.06 5.21 -1.00
C ARG A 75 10.71 4.05 -0.08
N ALA A 76 9.74 3.22 -0.46
CA ALA A 76 9.34 2.04 0.30
C ALA A 76 10.50 1.04 0.41
N VAL A 77 11.17 0.75 -0.69
CA VAL A 77 12.32 -0.17 -0.73
C VAL A 77 13.47 0.35 0.12
N ALA A 78 13.75 1.65 0.07
CA ALA A 78 14.77 2.27 0.91
C ALA A 78 14.46 2.15 2.41
N ALA A 79 13.19 2.08 2.77
CA ALA A 79 12.73 1.90 4.15
C ALA A 79 12.58 0.43 4.57
N GLY A 80 12.94 -0.53 3.71
CA GLY A 80 12.95 -1.95 4.05
C GLY A 80 11.90 -2.82 3.37
N ALA A 81 11.06 -2.28 2.50
CA ALA A 81 10.15 -3.09 1.69
C ALA A 81 10.93 -3.95 0.69
N THR A 82 10.33 -5.06 0.29
CA THR A 82 10.88 -5.93 -0.75
C THR A 82 10.28 -5.54 -2.10
N GLY A 83 11.09 -4.99 -3.00
CA GLY A 83 10.67 -4.70 -4.37
C GLY A 83 10.36 -6.00 -5.10
N ARG A 84 9.22 -6.04 -5.80
CA ARG A 84 8.80 -7.21 -6.59
C ARG A 84 8.84 -6.90 -8.08
N THR A 85 8.15 -5.85 -8.51
CA THR A 85 8.30 -5.27 -9.82
C THR A 85 8.82 -3.85 -9.65
N TYR A 86 10.14 -3.72 -9.67
CA TYR A 86 10.84 -2.46 -9.48
C TYR A 86 12.19 -2.53 -10.22
N PRO A 87 12.45 -1.64 -11.18
CA PRO A 87 11.62 -0.49 -11.61
C PRO A 87 10.27 -0.91 -12.21
N VAL A 88 9.36 0.07 -12.32
CA VAL A 88 8.03 -0.15 -12.87
C VAL A 88 8.11 -0.61 -14.33
N ARG A 89 7.08 -1.35 -14.74
CA ARG A 89 6.93 -1.81 -16.13
C ARG A 89 5.83 -1.02 -16.81
N LEU A 90 6.00 -0.85 -18.12
CA LEU A 90 4.98 -0.29 -18.99
C LEU A 90 4.07 -1.41 -19.49
N HIS A 91 2.77 -1.27 -19.27
CA HIS A 91 1.76 -2.21 -19.73
C HIS A 91 0.91 -1.54 -20.82
N ASP A 92 0.59 -2.30 -21.85
CA ASP A 92 -0.35 -1.87 -22.89
C ASP A 92 -1.77 -2.22 -22.44
N MET A 93 -2.53 -1.19 -22.12
CA MET A 93 -3.93 -1.33 -21.71
C MET A 93 -4.84 -0.86 -22.85
N PRO A 94 -6.13 -1.21 -22.83
CA PRO A 94 -7.06 -0.76 -23.89
C PRO A 94 -7.12 0.76 -24.08
N TRP A 95 -6.81 1.53 -23.03
CA TRP A 95 -6.78 2.99 -23.08
C TRP A 95 -5.39 3.58 -23.37
N GLY A 96 -4.37 2.75 -23.55
CA GLY A 96 -3.01 3.22 -23.76
C GLY A 96 -2.03 2.72 -22.70
N PRO A 97 -0.85 3.33 -22.57
CA PRO A 97 0.18 2.85 -21.65
C PRO A 97 -0.21 3.07 -20.19
N HIS A 98 0.18 2.10 -19.34
CA HIS A 98 0.03 2.16 -17.89
C HIS A 98 1.33 1.71 -17.23
N ARG A 99 1.90 2.56 -16.39
CA ARG A 99 3.13 2.25 -15.63
C ARG A 99 2.73 1.69 -14.28
N GLN A 100 3.23 0.49 -13.95
CA GLN A 100 2.91 -0.17 -12.69
C GLN A 100 4.10 -1.00 -12.18
N GLY A 101 4.31 -0.94 -10.88
CA GLY A 101 5.25 -1.79 -10.15
C GLY A 101 4.62 -2.33 -8.88
N SER A 102 5.42 -3.00 -8.06
CA SER A 102 4.93 -3.59 -6.81
C SER A 102 6.03 -3.80 -5.79
N PHE A 103 5.63 -3.86 -4.54
CA PHE A 103 6.49 -4.21 -3.41
C PHE A 103 5.69 -4.96 -2.35
N ALA A 104 6.38 -5.71 -1.50
CA ALA A 104 5.82 -6.27 -0.28
C ALA A 104 6.31 -5.45 0.90
N ASP A 105 5.40 -5.06 1.80
CA ASP A 105 5.78 -4.36 3.02
C ASP A 105 6.34 -5.33 4.07
N PRO A 106 6.92 -4.86 5.20
CA PRO A 106 7.50 -5.74 6.20
C PRO A 106 6.52 -6.70 6.87
N PHE A 107 5.22 -6.45 6.74
CA PHE A 107 4.17 -7.28 7.34
C PHE A 107 3.58 -8.27 6.35
N GLY A 108 4.11 -8.27 5.12
CA GLY A 108 3.73 -9.19 4.05
C GLY A 108 2.59 -8.70 3.17
N HIS A 109 2.07 -7.49 3.38
CA HIS A 109 1.06 -6.92 2.48
C HIS A 109 1.68 -6.57 1.14
N LEU A 110 0.94 -6.90 0.08
CA LEU A 110 1.36 -6.67 -1.29
C LEU A 110 0.75 -5.36 -1.79
N TRP A 111 1.62 -4.47 -2.29
CA TRP A 111 1.26 -3.15 -2.81
C TRP A 111 1.57 -3.09 -4.29
N PHE A 112 0.57 -2.77 -5.10
CA PHE A 112 0.73 -2.42 -6.50
C PHE A 112 0.63 -0.91 -6.65
N VAL A 113 1.61 -0.33 -7.30
CA VAL A 113 1.73 1.13 -7.43
C VAL A 113 1.77 1.47 -8.91
N GLY A 114 0.79 2.23 -9.36
CA GLY A 114 0.67 2.60 -10.75
C GLY A 114 0.40 4.07 -10.99
N ASP A 115 0.46 4.48 -12.24
CA ASP A 115 0.02 5.80 -12.64
C ASP A 115 -1.51 5.89 -12.60
N ARG A 116 -2.04 7.11 -12.75
CA ARG A 116 -3.47 7.37 -12.61
C ARG A 116 -4.30 7.01 -13.83
N SER A 117 -3.69 6.42 -14.87
CA SER A 117 -4.40 6.14 -16.12
C SER A 117 -5.65 5.25 -15.95
N PRO A 118 -5.66 4.21 -15.07
CA PRO A 118 -6.88 3.45 -14.84
C PRO A 118 -8.03 4.27 -14.26
N LEU A 119 -7.72 5.27 -13.42
CA LEU A 119 -8.74 6.12 -12.80
C LEU A 119 -9.38 7.07 -13.82
N GLN A 120 -8.64 7.45 -14.84
CA GLN A 120 -9.11 8.35 -15.90
C GLN A 120 -10.13 7.67 -16.83
N GLN A 121 -10.21 6.34 -16.77
CA GLN A 121 -11.19 5.57 -17.57
C GLN A 121 -12.59 5.59 -16.94
N PHE A 122 -12.66 5.95 -15.67
CA PHE A 122 -13.93 6.05 -14.96
C PHE A 122 -14.40 7.49 -14.98
N VAL A 123 -15.38 7.76 -15.84
CA VAL A 123 -16.01 9.09 -15.94
C VAL A 123 -17.40 8.99 -15.32
N PRO A 124 -17.65 9.63 -14.16
CA PRO A 124 -18.98 9.58 -13.55
C PRO A 124 -20.00 10.29 -14.46
N PRO A 125 -21.23 9.80 -14.50
CA PRO A 125 -22.30 10.46 -15.25
C PRO A 125 -22.51 11.89 -14.76
N LYS A 126 -22.76 12.78 -15.70
CA LYS A 126 -23.05 14.18 -15.38
C LYS A 126 -24.49 14.36 -14.91
#